data_fc56db6f2af19fb553de7a3054ae3f53
#
_entry.id   fc56db6f2af19fb553de7a3054ae3f53
#
_cell.length_a   1.000
_cell.length_b   1.000
_cell.length_c   1.000
_cell.angle_alpha   90.00
_cell.angle_beta   90.00
_cell.angle_gamma   90.00
#
_symmetry.space_group_name_H-M   'P 1'
#
loop_
_entity.id
_entity.type
_entity.pdbx_description
1 polymer ?
#
loop_
_entity_poly.entity_id
_entity_poly.type
_entity_poly.pdbx_seq_one_letter_code
_entity_poly.pdbx_strand_id
1 'polypeptide(L)'
;MSRRVPDVVGEYRHISVDLLDRDDCRVKLGTVAGITHIFFAAYVEKETSVASVPPNVDLLRNLLDTVEPLSPNLCHVNLMQGSKWYGNHLGPYQTPAREDDPRHMPPNFYYDQQDMVAARAAKKSWTWSAARPHGICGYAVGNPMNLGMLISVYATVSKALGLPLRHPGSAANANALYQVTDTKHLAKSVVWMSTTDACASE
;
A
#
# COMPACT_ATOMS: atom_id res chain seq x y z
N MET A 1 -9.04 -9.93 2.90
CA MET A 1 -9.25 -10.48 1.56
C MET A 1 -7.93 -10.55 0.82
N SER A 2 -7.62 -11.64 0.15
CA SER A 2 -6.43 -11.84 -0.67
C SER A 2 -6.57 -13.17 -1.41
N ARG A 3 -5.77 -13.40 -2.45
CA ARG A 3 -5.77 -14.70 -3.18
C ARG A 3 -5.29 -15.88 -2.32
N ARG A 4 -4.40 -15.61 -1.38
CA ARG A 4 -3.83 -16.63 -0.48
C ARG A 4 -4.23 -16.37 0.95
N VAL A 5 -4.45 -17.42 1.71
CA VAL A 5 -4.67 -17.31 3.17
C VAL A 5 -3.39 -16.75 3.79
N PRO A 6 -3.45 -15.67 4.56
CA PRO A 6 -2.27 -15.13 5.22
C PRO A 6 -1.85 -16.02 6.40
N ASP A 7 -0.53 -16.17 6.58
CA ASP A 7 0.03 -16.84 7.77
C ASP A 7 0.16 -15.81 8.90
N VAL A 8 -0.96 -15.53 9.56
CA VAL A 8 -1.03 -14.58 10.68
C VAL A 8 -1.83 -15.16 11.83
N VAL A 9 -1.42 -14.85 13.05
CA VAL A 9 -2.12 -15.27 14.28
C VAL A 9 -3.18 -14.21 14.62
N GLY A 10 -4.40 -14.63 14.88
CA GLY A 10 -5.50 -13.76 15.29
C GLY A 10 -6.86 -14.28 14.83
N GLU A 11 -7.91 -13.66 15.33
CA GLU A 11 -9.27 -13.91 14.87
C GLU A 11 -9.58 -13.05 13.65
N TYR A 12 -9.81 -13.69 12.52
CA TYR A 12 -10.20 -13.01 11.27
C TYR A 12 -10.97 -13.96 10.36
N ARG A 13 -11.80 -13.41 9.50
CA ARG A 13 -12.42 -14.15 8.40
C ARG A 13 -11.64 -13.86 7.12
N HIS A 14 -11.10 -14.90 6.50
CA HIS A 14 -10.45 -14.79 5.20
C HIS A 14 -11.43 -15.10 4.07
N ILE A 15 -11.38 -14.28 3.02
CA ILE A 15 -12.07 -14.52 1.75
C ILE A 15 -11.00 -14.56 0.66
N SER A 16 -10.85 -15.74 0.03
CA SER A 16 -9.95 -15.91 -1.11
C SER A 16 -10.61 -15.34 -2.36
N VAL A 17 -10.12 -14.22 -2.85
CA VAL A 17 -10.67 -13.51 -4.00
C VAL A 17 -9.56 -12.94 -4.88
N ASP A 18 -9.74 -12.99 -6.20
CA ASP A 18 -8.93 -12.24 -7.14
C ASP A 18 -9.63 -10.91 -7.47
N LEU A 19 -9.09 -9.82 -6.94
CA LEU A 19 -9.64 -8.48 -7.16
C LEU A 19 -9.52 -7.98 -8.62
N LEU A 20 -8.72 -8.64 -9.46
CA LEU A 20 -8.67 -8.36 -10.90
C LEU A 20 -9.83 -9.02 -11.66
N ASP A 21 -10.41 -10.08 -11.11
CA ASP A 21 -11.56 -10.75 -11.66
C ASP A 21 -12.85 -10.17 -11.07
N ARG A 22 -13.58 -9.43 -11.91
CA ARG A 22 -14.82 -8.75 -11.51
C ARG A 22 -15.92 -9.75 -11.11
N ASP A 23 -16.00 -10.89 -11.79
CA ASP A 23 -16.99 -11.91 -11.50
C ASP A 23 -16.63 -12.66 -10.22
N ASP A 24 -15.36 -12.95 -9.99
CA ASP A 24 -14.88 -13.52 -8.72
C ASP A 24 -15.21 -12.58 -7.55
N CYS A 25 -14.98 -11.26 -7.70
CA CYS A 25 -15.38 -10.26 -6.72
C CYS A 25 -16.88 -10.33 -6.44
N ARG A 26 -17.71 -10.30 -7.48
CA ARG A 26 -19.16 -10.32 -7.33
C ARG A 26 -19.67 -11.58 -6.63
N VAL A 27 -19.13 -12.74 -6.97
CA VAL A 27 -19.53 -14.02 -6.39
C VAL A 27 -19.08 -14.12 -4.93
N LYS A 28 -17.83 -13.79 -4.63
CA LYS A 28 -17.23 -14.02 -3.29
C LYS A 28 -17.45 -12.88 -2.31
N LEU A 29 -17.53 -11.65 -2.79
CA LEU A 29 -17.75 -10.47 -1.94
C LEU A 29 -19.21 -9.99 -1.97
N GLY A 30 -20.03 -10.45 -2.90
CA GLY A 30 -21.43 -10.05 -3.02
C GLY A 30 -22.33 -10.38 -1.84
N THR A 31 -21.82 -11.16 -0.88
CA THR A 31 -22.49 -11.45 0.41
C THR A 31 -21.83 -10.77 1.60
N VAL A 32 -20.78 -9.98 1.37
CA VAL A 32 -20.04 -9.27 2.43
C VAL A 32 -20.71 -7.94 2.68
N ALA A 33 -21.54 -7.88 3.71
CA ALA A 33 -22.27 -6.68 4.09
C ALA A 33 -21.76 -6.09 5.41
N GLY A 34 -22.12 -4.82 5.66
CA GLY A 34 -21.87 -4.16 6.94
C GLY A 34 -20.40 -3.77 7.18
N ILE A 35 -19.61 -3.61 6.13
CA ILE A 35 -18.24 -3.12 6.23
C ILE A 35 -18.26 -1.63 6.61
N THR A 36 -17.50 -1.27 7.64
CA THR A 36 -17.36 0.11 8.11
C THR A 36 -16.06 0.76 7.67
N HIS A 37 -14.99 -0.02 7.53
CA HIS A 37 -13.66 0.49 7.15
C HIS A 37 -13.00 -0.43 6.12
N ILE A 38 -12.34 0.15 5.13
CA ILE A 38 -11.55 -0.57 4.13
C ILE A 38 -10.09 -0.08 4.22
N PHE A 39 -9.17 -1.01 4.43
CA PHE A 39 -7.73 -0.77 4.35
C PHE A 39 -7.20 -1.45 3.09
N PHE A 40 -6.92 -0.66 2.07
CA PHE A 40 -6.55 -1.16 0.76
C PHE A 40 -5.03 -1.15 0.58
N ALA A 41 -4.43 -2.34 0.53
CA ALA A 41 -2.99 -2.54 0.33
C ALA A 41 -2.69 -3.52 -0.83
N ALA A 42 -3.65 -3.81 -1.69
CA ALA A 42 -3.44 -4.69 -2.83
C ALA A 42 -2.59 -4.01 -3.91
N TYR A 43 -1.66 -4.77 -4.48
CA TYR A 43 -0.72 -4.29 -5.48
C TYR A 43 -0.39 -5.37 -6.51
N VAL A 44 -0.28 -4.96 -7.76
CA VAL A 44 0.23 -5.78 -8.87
C VAL A 44 1.35 -5.02 -9.57
N GLU A 45 2.53 -5.61 -9.62
CA GLU A 45 3.65 -5.06 -10.37
C GLU A 45 3.59 -5.49 -11.84
N LYS A 46 3.91 -4.58 -12.74
CA LYS A 46 4.09 -4.80 -14.17
C LYS A 46 5.45 -4.25 -14.59
N GLU A 47 5.89 -4.62 -15.77
CA GLU A 47 7.20 -4.22 -16.31
C GLU A 47 7.39 -2.71 -16.43
N THR A 48 6.32 -1.96 -16.65
CA THR A 48 6.35 -0.50 -16.77
C THR A 48 5.34 0.17 -15.87
N SER A 49 5.60 1.43 -15.49
CA SER A 49 4.65 2.25 -14.74
C SER A 49 3.34 2.41 -15.48
N VAL A 50 3.37 2.61 -16.81
CA VAL A 50 2.16 2.72 -17.65
C VAL A 50 1.32 1.45 -17.54
N ALA A 51 1.94 0.28 -17.71
CA ALA A 51 1.26 -1.01 -17.64
C ALA A 51 0.74 -1.34 -16.23
N SER A 52 1.29 -0.70 -15.20
CA SER A 52 0.88 -0.90 -13.80
C SER A 52 -0.39 -0.13 -13.45
N VAL A 53 -0.72 0.96 -14.16
CA VAL A 53 -1.88 1.81 -13.81
C VAL A 53 -3.21 1.05 -13.93
N PRO A 54 -3.61 0.47 -15.08
CA PRO A 54 -4.93 -0.13 -15.22
C PRO A 54 -5.21 -1.23 -14.18
N PRO A 55 -4.36 -2.25 -14.00
CA PRO A 55 -4.66 -3.34 -13.07
C PRO A 55 -4.72 -2.87 -11.61
N ASN A 56 -3.89 -1.91 -11.20
CA ASN A 56 -3.93 -1.42 -9.82
C ASN A 56 -5.16 -0.56 -9.54
N VAL A 57 -5.65 0.18 -10.52
CA VAL A 57 -6.93 0.90 -10.41
C VAL A 57 -8.10 -0.09 -10.40
N ASP A 58 -8.06 -1.13 -11.21
CA ASP A 58 -9.12 -2.14 -11.29
C ASP A 58 -9.25 -2.96 -10.00
N LEU A 59 -8.14 -3.31 -9.33
CA LEU A 59 -8.18 -3.95 -8.00
C LEU A 59 -9.07 -3.17 -7.02
N LEU A 60 -8.86 -1.87 -6.94
CA LEU A 60 -9.61 -1.00 -6.02
C LEU A 60 -11.05 -0.76 -6.51
N ARG A 61 -11.23 -0.56 -7.81
CA ARG A 61 -12.55 -0.36 -8.42
C ARG A 61 -13.45 -1.56 -8.19
N ASN A 62 -12.99 -2.76 -8.51
CA ASN A 62 -13.77 -3.99 -8.37
C ASN A 62 -14.16 -4.26 -6.91
N LEU A 63 -13.24 -3.99 -5.97
CA LEU A 63 -13.55 -4.08 -4.55
C LEU A 63 -14.66 -3.10 -4.15
N LEU A 64 -14.51 -1.82 -4.47
CA LEU A 64 -15.48 -0.79 -4.09
C LEU A 64 -16.83 -0.99 -4.79
N ASP A 65 -16.84 -1.33 -6.08
CA ASP A 65 -18.07 -1.59 -6.84
C ASP A 65 -18.89 -2.73 -6.25
N THR A 66 -18.23 -3.70 -5.62
CA THR A 66 -18.91 -4.86 -5.01
C THR A 66 -19.30 -4.60 -3.56
N VAL A 67 -18.40 -4.04 -2.74
CA VAL A 67 -18.58 -3.98 -1.28
C VAL A 67 -19.35 -2.73 -0.83
N GLU A 68 -19.12 -1.58 -1.47
CA GLU A 68 -19.74 -0.31 -1.07
C GLU A 68 -21.28 -0.35 -1.11
N PRO A 69 -21.94 -0.89 -2.16
CA PRO A 69 -23.40 -0.96 -2.22
C PRO A 69 -24.03 -1.81 -1.08
N LEU A 70 -23.27 -2.76 -0.54
CA LEU A 70 -23.67 -3.67 0.52
C LEU A 70 -23.32 -3.14 1.93
N SER A 71 -22.68 -1.97 2.01
CA SER A 71 -22.11 -1.42 3.23
C SER A 71 -22.59 0.03 3.44
N PRO A 72 -23.88 0.24 3.77
CA PRO A 72 -24.44 1.58 3.95
C PRO A 72 -23.79 2.36 5.11
N ASN A 73 -23.12 1.65 6.02
CA ASN A 73 -22.40 2.22 7.16
C ASN A 73 -20.88 2.31 6.90
N LEU A 74 -20.44 2.30 5.63
CA LEU A 74 -19.03 2.55 5.31
C LEU A 74 -18.66 3.95 5.81
N CYS A 75 -17.62 4.03 6.64
CA CYS A 75 -17.14 5.27 7.27
C CYS A 75 -15.84 5.76 6.62
N HIS A 76 -14.94 4.83 6.27
CA HIS A 76 -13.61 5.24 5.81
C HIS A 76 -12.95 4.24 4.86
N VAL A 77 -12.20 4.76 3.89
CA VAL A 77 -11.34 3.99 2.97
C VAL A 77 -9.91 4.50 3.07
N ASN A 78 -9.00 3.69 3.60
CA ASN A 78 -7.58 4.01 3.64
C ASN A 78 -6.84 3.38 2.47
N LEU A 79 -6.02 4.16 1.77
CA LEU A 79 -5.14 3.72 0.68
C LEU A 79 -3.72 3.56 1.19
N MET A 80 -3.15 2.38 1.04
CA MET A 80 -1.72 2.16 1.24
C MET A 80 -0.98 2.53 -0.04
N GLN A 81 -0.37 3.70 -0.03
CA GLN A 81 0.49 4.20 -1.10
C GLN A 81 1.97 4.05 -0.71
N GLY A 82 2.82 4.98 -1.09
CA GLY A 82 4.22 4.99 -0.73
C GLY A 82 4.94 6.21 -1.28
N SER A 83 6.22 6.34 -0.94
CA SER A 83 7.06 7.46 -1.36
C SER A 83 7.27 7.58 -2.89
N LYS A 84 6.85 6.57 -3.67
CA LYS A 84 6.72 6.71 -5.14
C LYS A 84 5.74 7.83 -5.55
N TRP A 85 4.84 8.24 -4.64
CA TRP A 85 4.01 9.43 -4.82
C TRP A 85 4.86 10.67 -5.12
N TYR A 86 5.96 10.83 -4.39
CA TYR A 86 6.88 11.96 -4.49
C TYR A 86 7.99 11.76 -5.54
N GLY A 87 7.96 10.65 -6.27
CA GLY A 87 8.95 10.37 -7.33
C GLY A 87 10.26 9.75 -6.85
N ASN A 88 10.34 9.20 -5.63
CA ASN A 88 11.57 8.62 -5.09
C ASN A 88 12.20 7.51 -5.96
N HIS A 89 11.41 6.85 -6.81
CA HIS A 89 11.87 5.83 -7.75
C HIS A 89 12.49 6.41 -9.03
N LEU A 90 12.36 7.72 -9.25
CA LEU A 90 12.92 8.43 -10.40
C LEU A 90 14.14 9.27 -10.04
N GLY A 91 14.34 9.58 -8.76
CA GLY A 91 15.46 10.38 -8.29
C GLY A 91 15.23 11.05 -6.93
N PRO A 92 16.09 11.99 -6.56
CA PRO A 92 15.91 12.79 -5.36
C PRO A 92 14.59 13.57 -5.40
N TYR A 93 13.95 13.70 -4.25
CA TYR A 93 12.75 14.51 -4.05
C TYR A 93 12.89 15.35 -2.78
N GLN A 94 12.00 16.32 -2.60
CA GLN A 94 12.02 17.21 -1.43
C GLN A 94 11.83 16.42 -0.13
N THR A 95 12.69 16.67 0.84
CA THR A 95 12.61 16.09 2.18
C THR A 95 12.68 17.18 3.25
N PRO A 96 11.86 17.09 4.32
CA PRO A 96 10.80 16.11 4.51
C PRO A 96 9.67 16.26 3.48
N ALA A 97 9.11 15.13 3.03
CA ALA A 97 7.92 15.13 2.19
C ALA A 97 6.70 15.62 2.98
N ARG A 98 5.82 16.35 2.33
CA ARG A 98 4.59 16.91 2.92
C ARG A 98 3.36 16.45 2.17
N GLU A 99 2.21 16.53 2.80
CA GLU A 99 0.92 16.12 2.22
C GLU A 99 0.51 17.01 1.05
N ASP A 100 0.85 18.31 1.14
CA ASP A 100 0.59 19.33 0.14
C ASP A 100 1.65 19.43 -0.97
N ASP A 101 2.70 18.59 -0.93
CA ASP A 101 3.67 18.53 -2.02
C ASP A 101 2.99 18.15 -3.35
N PRO A 102 3.36 18.77 -4.46
CA PRO A 102 2.76 18.48 -5.75
C PRO A 102 3.07 17.04 -6.20
N ARG A 103 2.17 16.48 -6.99
CA ARG A 103 2.43 15.21 -7.69
C ARG A 103 3.66 15.37 -8.56
N HIS A 104 4.54 14.34 -8.53
CA HIS A 104 5.80 14.44 -9.24
C HIS A 104 5.58 14.32 -10.76
N MET A 105 5.34 13.12 -11.25
CA MET A 105 5.17 12.86 -12.68
C MET A 105 4.32 11.60 -12.93
N PRO A 106 3.28 11.67 -13.78
CA PRO A 106 2.58 10.49 -14.25
C PRO A 106 3.44 9.70 -15.27
N PRO A 107 3.17 8.43 -15.52
CA PRO A 107 2.07 7.65 -14.92
C PRO A 107 2.43 7.11 -13.52
N ASN A 108 1.48 7.21 -12.60
CA ASN A 108 1.61 6.65 -11.27
C ASN A 108 0.23 6.24 -10.75
N PHE A 109 -0.02 4.95 -10.62
CA PHE A 109 -1.34 4.42 -10.25
C PHE A 109 -1.85 4.93 -8.88
N TYR A 110 -0.98 5.41 -7.99
CA TYR A 110 -1.39 6.05 -6.74
C TYR A 110 -2.25 7.29 -6.99
N TYR A 111 -1.91 8.06 -8.04
CA TYR A 111 -2.68 9.25 -8.41
C TYR A 111 -4.07 8.86 -8.89
N ASP A 112 -4.15 7.88 -9.79
CA ASP A 112 -5.42 7.42 -10.37
C ASP A 112 -6.33 6.76 -9.32
N GLN A 113 -5.74 5.99 -8.38
CA GLN A 113 -6.48 5.41 -7.25
C GLN A 113 -7.03 6.50 -6.34
N GLN A 114 -6.22 7.48 -5.98
CA GLN A 114 -6.63 8.58 -5.11
C GLN A 114 -7.71 9.43 -5.78
N ASP A 115 -7.55 9.78 -7.04
CA ASP A 115 -8.55 10.55 -7.78
C ASP A 115 -9.89 9.82 -7.85
N MET A 116 -9.86 8.51 -8.09
CA MET A 116 -11.05 7.68 -8.11
C MET A 116 -11.75 7.65 -6.74
N VAL A 117 -11.00 7.47 -5.67
CA VAL A 117 -11.57 7.43 -4.29
C VAL A 117 -12.08 8.79 -3.89
N ALA A 118 -11.35 9.87 -4.13
CA ALA A 118 -11.75 11.23 -3.83
C ALA A 118 -13.04 11.64 -4.57
N ALA A 119 -13.11 11.37 -5.88
CA ALA A 119 -14.30 11.64 -6.68
C ALA A 119 -15.52 10.82 -6.23
N ARG A 120 -15.29 9.62 -5.73
CA ARG A 120 -16.33 8.73 -5.20
C ARG A 120 -16.82 9.21 -3.84
N ALA A 121 -15.91 9.50 -2.91
CA ALA A 121 -16.19 10.00 -1.55
C ALA A 121 -16.93 11.33 -1.56
N ALA A 122 -16.64 12.23 -2.51
CA ALA A 122 -17.30 13.52 -2.63
C ALA A 122 -18.85 13.46 -2.77
N LYS A 123 -19.39 12.29 -3.10
CA LYS A 123 -20.82 12.03 -3.28
C LYS A 123 -21.40 11.10 -2.21
N LYS A 124 -20.64 10.83 -1.15
CA LYS A 124 -20.95 9.82 -0.13
C LYS A 124 -20.72 10.37 1.28
N SER A 125 -21.13 9.60 2.27
CA SER A 125 -20.95 9.93 3.70
C SER A 125 -19.62 9.41 4.27
N TRP A 126 -18.87 8.59 3.54
CA TRP A 126 -17.59 8.08 4.01
C TRP A 126 -16.43 8.97 3.56
N THR A 127 -15.37 8.94 4.34
CA THR A 127 -14.12 9.67 4.11
C THR A 127 -13.01 8.76 3.62
N TRP A 128 -11.88 9.32 3.26
CA TRP A 128 -10.71 8.53 2.85
C TRP A 128 -9.41 9.14 3.38
N SER A 129 -8.35 8.35 3.40
CA SER A 129 -6.99 8.81 3.68
C SER A 129 -5.97 7.98 2.91
N ALA A 130 -4.74 8.52 2.74
CA ALA A 130 -3.65 7.83 2.06
C ALA A 130 -2.39 7.83 2.90
N ALA A 131 -1.93 6.66 3.34
CA ALA A 131 -0.64 6.49 4.01
C ALA A 131 0.48 6.30 2.98
N ARG A 132 1.58 7.05 3.12
CA ARG A 132 2.71 7.05 2.18
C ARG A 132 4.04 6.65 2.82
N PRO A 133 4.16 5.44 3.39
CA PRO A 133 5.41 4.97 3.98
C PRO A 133 6.49 4.83 2.89
N HIS A 134 7.77 4.85 3.31
CA HIS A 134 8.90 4.56 2.43
C HIS A 134 9.27 3.08 2.51
N GLY A 135 10.32 2.72 3.24
CA GLY A 135 10.74 1.33 3.43
C GLY A 135 9.98 0.67 4.57
N ILE A 136 9.09 -0.28 4.27
CA ILE A 136 8.33 -0.99 5.30
C ILE A 136 9.16 -2.15 5.81
N CYS A 137 9.39 -2.19 7.12
CA CYS A 137 10.14 -3.22 7.82
C CYS A 137 9.24 -3.96 8.81
N GLY A 138 9.27 -5.29 8.75
CA GLY A 138 8.52 -6.13 9.67
C GLY A 138 8.61 -7.60 9.29
N TYR A 139 8.00 -8.44 10.09
CA TYR A 139 7.93 -9.87 9.78
C TYR A 139 7.01 -10.10 8.58
N ALA A 140 7.54 -10.77 7.55
CA ALA A 140 6.76 -11.15 6.38
C ALA A 140 7.33 -12.44 5.77
N VAL A 141 6.48 -13.45 5.62
CA VAL A 141 6.85 -14.71 4.97
C VAL A 141 6.70 -14.57 3.46
N GLY A 142 7.75 -15.00 2.73
CA GLY A 142 7.74 -15.01 1.25
C GLY A 142 7.68 -13.65 0.58
N ASN A 143 8.03 -12.56 1.28
CA ASN A 143 8.15 -11.24 0.69
C ASN A 143 9.61 -10.93 0.31
N PRO A 144 9.95 -10.91 -0.99
CA PRO A 144 11.32 -10.65 -1.44
C PRO A 144 11.79 -9.21 -1.21
N MET A 145 10.86 -8.26 -1.00
CA MET A 145 11.18 -6.84 -0.78
C MET A 145 11.36 -6.48 0.70
N ASN A 146 11.56 -7.45 1.58
CA ASN A 146 11.78 -7.21 3.00
C ASN A 146 13.23 -6.74 3.22
N LEU A 147 13.42 -5.45 3.50
CA LEU A 147 14.74 -4.85 3.70
C LEU A 147 15.53 -5.53 4.84
N GLY A 148 14.89 -5.86 5.95
CA GLY A 148 15.55 -6.55 7.07
C GLY A 148 16.08 -7.91 6.66
N MET A 149 15.31 -8.68 5.88
CA MET A 149 15.75 -9.97 5.34
C MET A 149 16.92 -9.79 4.35
N LEU A 150 16.81 -8.83 3.45
CA LEU A 150 17.87 -8.53 2.47
C LEU A 150 19.19 -8.23 3.16
N ILE A 151 19.19 -7.35 4.16
CA ILE A 151 20.38 -7.00 4.93
C ILE A 151 20.93 -8.22 5.67
N SER A 152 20.07 -9.00 6.31
CA SER A 152 20.48 -10.19 7.07
C SER A 152 21.12 -11.26 6.19
N VAL A 153 20.54 -11.53 5.03
CA VAL A 153 21.10 -12.49 4.06
C VAL A 153 22.44 -11.99 3.54
N TYR A 154 22.50 -10.72 3.11
CA TYR A 154 23.74 -10.12 2.62
C TYR A 154 24.86 -10.14 3.66
N ALA A 155 24.57 -9.78 4.91
CA ALA A 155 25.53 -9.82 5.99
C ALA A 155 26.03 -11.24 6.29
N THR A 156 25.10 -12.21 6.31
CA THR A 156 25.43 -13.62 6.56
C THR A 156 26.35 -14.18 5.46
N VAL A 157 26.03 -13.94 4.21
CA VAL A 157 26.85 -14.39 3.06
C VAL A 157 28.22 -13.71 3.08
N SER A 158 28.28 -12.38 3.31
CA SER A 158 29.56 -11.65 3.42
C SER A 158 30.43 -12.23 4.53
N LYS A 159 29.85 -12.50 5.69
CA LYS A 159 30.57 -13.12 6.82
C LYS A 159 31.09 -14.52 6.47
N ALA A 160 30.27 -15.36 5.85
CA ALA A 160 30.66 -16.72 5.44
C ALA A 160 31.81 -16.71 4.44
N LEU A 161 31.89 -15.70 3.59
CA LEU A 161 32.97 -15.53 2.59
C LEU A 161 34.19 -14.76 3.13
N GLY A 162 34.20 -14.37 4.41
CA GLY A 162 35.30 -13.57 4.98
C GLY A 162 35.39 -12.16 4.40
N LEU A 163 34.31 -11.65 3.80
CA LEU A 163 34.27 -10.33 3.19
C LEU A 163 33.74 -9.27 4.18
N PRO A 164 34.25 -8.03 4.09
CA PRO A 164 33.67 -6.95 4.89
C PRO A 164 32.26 -6.61 4.44
N LEU A 165 31.39 -6.25 5.37
CA LEU A 165 30.06 -5.75 5.07
C LEU A 165 30.16 -4.34 4.47
N ARG A 166 30.03 -4.24 3.17
CA ARG A 166 30.06 -2.96 2.44
C ARG A 166 28.68 -2.61 1.94
N HIS A 167 28.39 -1.31 1.83
CA HIS A 167 27.16 -0.86 1.19
C HIS A 167 27.17 -1.31 -0.31
N PRO A 168 26.14 -2.05 -0.78
CA PRO A 168 26.15 -2.65 -2.12
C PRO A 168 25.82 -1.66 -3.25
N GLY A 169 25.52 -0.40 -2.92
CA GLY A 169 25.16 0.65 -3.88
C GLY A 169 26.28 1.63 -4.18
N SER A 170 25.95 2.69 -4.89
CA SER A 170 26.85 3.81 -5.17
C SER A 170 27.12 4.65 -3.93
N ALA A 171 28.17 5.49 -3.98
CA ALA A 171 28.46 6.46 -2.93
C ALA A 171 27.29 7.45 -2.69
N ALA A 172 26.59 7.84 -3.76
CA ALA A 172 25.40 8.67 -3.65
C ALA A 172 24.28 7.96 -2.87
N ASN A 173 24.06 6.67 -3.13
CA ASN A 173 23.07 5.86 -2.41
C ASN A 173 23.45 5.67 -0.93
N ALA A 174 24.75 5.49 -0.65
CA ALA A 174 25.22 5.32 0.72
C ALA A 174 25.01 6.56 1.59
N ASN A 175 24.98 7.74 0.98
CA ASN A 175 24.78 9.03 1.65
C ASN A 175 23.35 9.56 1.56
N ALA A 176 22.45 8.86 0.90
CA ALA A 176 21.05 9.26 0.80
C ALA A 176 20.30 8.93 2.10
N LEU A 177 19.36 9.81 2.46
CA LEU A 177 18.42 9.51 3.54
C LEU A 177 17.50 8.37 3.11
N TYR A 178 17.32 7.40 4.00
CA TYR A 178 16.41 6.29 3.79
C TYR A 178 15.50 6.14 5.02
N GLN A 179 14.22 6.42 4.84
CA GLN A 179 13.23 6.27 5.90
C GLN A 179 12.77 4.82 5.96
N VAL A 180 12.67 4.28 7.18
CA VAL A 180 12.05 2.97 7.44
C VAL A 180 10.84 3.14 8.34
N THR A 181 9.83 2.31 8.11
CA THR A 181 8.58 2.32 8.86
C THR A 181 8.32 0.91 9.41
N ASP A 182 8.16 0.79 10.72
CA ASP A 182 7.75 -0.47 11.35
C ASP A 182 6.32 -0.84 10.99
N THR A 183 6.07 -2.10 10.63
CA THR A 183 4.74 -2.57 10.20
C THR A 183 3.68 -2.43 11.27
N LYS A 184 4.03 -2.66 12.56
CA LYS A 184 3.05 -2.54 13.67
C LYS A 184 2.71 -1.07 13.91
N HIS A 185 3.72 -0.19 13.81
CA HIS A 185 3.50 1.25 13.91
C HIS A 185 2.63 1.74 12.76
N LEU A 186 2.95 1.36 11.54
CA LEU A 186 2.15 1.69 10.35
C LEU A 186 0.69 1.24 10.49
N ALA A 187 0.46 -0.02 10.93
CA ALA A 187 -0.88 -0.53 11.15
C ALA A 187 -1.68 0.30 12.17
N LYS A 188 -1.04 0.69 13.28
CA LYS A 188 -1.67 1.58 14.27
C LYS A 188 -1.97 2.97 13.69
N SER A 189 -1.05 3.50 12.88
CA SER A 189 -1.21 4.80 12.25
C SER A 189 -2.40 4.82 11.28
N VAL A 190 -2.54 3.80 10.42
CA VAL A 190 -3.66 3.77 9.47
C VAL A 190 -5.02 3.56 10.17
N VAL A 191 -5.04 2.80 11.27
CA VAL A 191 -6.25 2.70 12.11
C VAL A 191 -6.58 4.07 12.73
N TRP A 192 -5.59 4.77 13.28
CA TRP A 192 -5.78 6.11 13.83
C TRP A 192 -6.27 7.09 12.74
N MET A 193 -5.66 7.09 11.55
CA MET A 193 -6.11 7.91 10.41
C MET A 193 -7.57 7.66 10.05
N SER A 194 -8.02 6.40 10.14
CA SER A 194 -9.40 6.02 9.79
C SER A 194 -10.46 6.44 10.81
N THR A 195 -10.05 6.91 11.99
CA THR A 195 -10.92 7.28 13.11
C THR A 195 -10.73 8.72 13.58
N THR A 196 -9.90 9.49 12.89
CA THR A 196 -9.55 10.88 13.26
C THR A 196 -10.00 11.85 12.18
N ASP A 197 -10.85 12.80 12.54
CA ASP A 197 -11.42 13.79 11.62
C ASP A 197 -10.34 14.61 10.89
N ALA A 198 -9.21 14.88 11.55
CA ALA A 198 -8.07 15.59 10.95
C ALA A 198 -7.45 14.88 9.73
N CYS A 199 -7.70 13.58 9.57
CA CYS A 199 -7.23 12.78 8.44
C CYS A 199 -8.35 12.49 7.43
N ALA A 200 -9.49 13.12 7.57
CA ALA A 200 -10.63 12.87 6.70
C ALA A 200 -10.44 13.54 5.33
N SER A 201 -10.34 12.73 4.28
CA SER A 201 -10.19 13.17 2.88
C SER A 201 -8.84 13.84 2.57
N GLU A 202 -7.77 13.31 3.21
CA GLU A 202 -6.37 13.71 3.04
C GLU A 202 -5.51 12.57 2.42
#